data_c04fe81bc7d3ef16adc6ed1138e6afd4
#
_entry.id   c04fe81bc7d3ef16adc6ed1138e6afd4
#
_cell.length_a   1.000
_cell.length_b   1.000
_cell.length_c   1.000
_cell.angle_alpha   90.00
_cell.angle_beta   90.00
_cell.angle_gamma   90.00
#
_symmetry.space_group_name_H-M   'P 1'
#
loop_
_entity.id
_entity.type
_entity.pdbx_description
1 polymer ?
#
loop_
_entity_poly.entity_id
_entity_poly.type
_entity_poly.pdbx_seq_one_letter_code
_entity_poly.pdbx_strand_id
1 'polypeptide(L)'
;MYCMIRSTRGKRAENAVRDIYGKGFPSDLIRRTNAMLTALDAAAALEDLRFPPGNRLERLRGDRSGQHSVRINDRWRICFVWTAQGPADVEIVDCH
;
A
#
# COMPACT_ATOMS: atom_id res chain seq x y z
N MET A 1 10.76 -7.17 -8.35
CA MET A 1 10.95 -5.80 -7.85
C MET A 1 9.95 -4.85 -8.49
N TYR A 2 9.52 -3.85 -7.77
CA TYR A 2 8.48 -2.94 -8.24
C TYR A 2 9.08 -1.76 -8.99
N CYS A 3 8.57 -1.50 -10.19
CA CYS A 3 9.09 -0.46 -11.08
C CYS A 3 8.31 0.85 -10.98
N MET A 4 7.02 0.76 -10.69
CA MET A 4 6.13 1.93 -10.68
C MET A 4 5.95 2.54 -9.31
N ILE A 5 6.22 1.79 -8.24
CA ILE A 5 6.26 2.37 -6.90
C ILE A 5 7.47 3.28 -6.82
N ARG A 6 7.25 4.57 -6.62
CA ARG A 6 8.31 5.59 -6.73
C ARG A 6 9.12 5.75 -5.47
N SER A 7 8.48 5.58 -4.32
CA SER A 7 9.16 5.74 -3.04
C SER A 7 8.36 5.05 -1.95
N THR A 8 9.03 4.78 -0.83
CA THR A 8 8.39 4.21 0.35
C THR A 8 8.63 5.13 1.54
N ARG A 9 7.77 5.01 2.54
CA ARG A 9 7.89 5.75 3.77
C ARG A 9 7.86 4.76 4.93
N GLY A 10 8.90 4.80 5.75
CA GLY A 10 9.03 3.90 6.88
C GLY A 10 9.68 2.57 6.52
N LYS A 11 10.32 1.99 7.51
CA LYS A 11 11.11 0.77 7.35
C LYS A 11 10.26 -0.43 6.93
N ARG A 12 9.04 -0.50 7.45
CA ARG A 12 8.14 -1.63 7.16
C ARG A 12 7.80 -1.71 5.67
N ALA A 13 7.46 -0.58 5.06
CA ALA A 13 7.15 -0.56 3.64
C ALA A 13 8.41 -0.78 2.80
N GLU A 14 9.52 -0.18 3.19
CA GLU A 14 10.79 -0.39 2.51
C GLU A 14 11.17 -1.87 2.48
N ASN A 15 11.00 -2.55 3.60
CA ASN A 15 11.30 -3.98 3.68
C ASN A 15 10.31 -4.80 2.88
N ALA A 16 9.03 -4.44 2.92
CA ALA A 16 7.98 -5.19 2.22
C ALA A 16 8.18 -5.18 0.70
N VAL A 17 8.59 -4.05 0.13
CA VAL A 17 8.83 -4.00 -1.32
C VAL A 17 10.06 -4.83 -1.73
N ARG A 18 10.89 -5.19 -0.77
CA ARG A 18 12.02 -6.12 -0.98
C ARG A 18 11.66 -7.56 -0.61
N ASP A 19 10.39 -7.80 -0.29
CA ASP A 19 9.91 -9.10 0.16
C ASP A 19 10.57 -9.57 1.45
N ILE A 20 10.92 -8.62 2.31
CA ILE A 20 11.52 -8.89 3.62
C ILE A 20 10.56 -8.41 4.69
N TYR A 21 10.01 -9.34 5.47
CA TYR A 21 9.07 -9.00 6.52
C TYR A 21 9.66 -9.27 7.90
N GLY A 22 9.59 -8.26 8.77
CA GLY A 22 10.10 -8.38 10.12
C GLY A 22 9.18 -9.19 11.02
N LYS A 23 9.65 -9.49 12.21
CA LYS A 23 8.93 -10.32 13.18
C LYS A 23 7.60 -9.72 13.63
N GLY A 24 7.47 -8.41 13.60
CA GLY A 24 6.25 -7.74 14.03
C GLY A 24 5.11 -7.80 13.03
N PHE A 25 5.37 -8.25 11.82
CA PHE A 25 4.35 -8.29 10.78
C PHE A 25 3.69 -9.67 10.75
N PRO A 26 2.33 -9.74 10.76
CA PRO A 26 1.65 -11.04 10.74
C PRO A 26 1.99 -11.85 9.50
N SER A 27 2.47 -13.08 9.69
CA SER A 27 2.91 -13.93 8.59
C SER A 27 1.78 -14.31 7.64
N ASP A 28 0.56 -14.41 8.16
CA ASP A 28 -0.61 -14.74 7.35
C ASP A 28 -1.04 -13.61 6.42
N LEU A 29 -0.52 -12.40 6.62
CA LEU A 29 -0.84 -11.25 5.78
C LEU A 29 0.21 -10.98 4.71
N ILE A 30 1.32 -11.70 4.70
CA ILE A 30 2.41 -11.47 3.75
C ILE A 30 1.91 -11.62 2.31
N ARG A 31 1.19 -12.70 2.03
CA ARG A 31 0.65 -12.95 0.69
C ARG A 31 -0.28 -11.82 0.25
N ARG A 32 -1.18 -11.40 1.13
CA ARG A 32 -2.12 -10.32 0.83
C ARG A 32 -1.39 -9.01 0.59
N THR A 33 -0.40 -8.71 1.42
CA THR A 33 0.39 -7.49 1.29
C THR A 33 1.15 -7.47 -0.02
N ASN A 34 1.78 -8.58 -0.37
CA ASN A 34 2.49 -8.69 -1.66
C ASN A 34 1.54 -8.51 -2.83
N ALA A 35 0.34 -9.09 -2.75
CA ALA A 35 -0.67 -8.92 -3.80
C ALA A 35 -1.07 -7.45 -3.94
N MET A 36 -1.25 -6.75 -2.83
CA MET A 36 -1.61 -5.34 -2.86
C MET A 36 -0.49 -4.45 -3.40
N LEU A 37 0.75 -4.73 -3.02
CA LEU A 37 1.89 -3.98 -3.55
C LEU A 37 2.04 -4.22 -5.06
N THR A 38 1.80 -5.44 -5.51
CA THR A 38 1.82 -5.76 -6.93
C THR A 38 0.72 -5.01 -7.68
N ALA A 39 -0.47 -4.94 -7.10
CA ALA A 39 -1.58 -4.21 -7.69
C ALA A 39 -1.27 -2.71 -7.79
N LEU A 40 -0.67 -2.13 -6.74
CA LEU A 40 -0.24 -0.74 -6.76
C LEU A 40 0.76 -0.48 -7.88
N ASP A 41 1.73 -1.38 -8.00
CA ASP A 41 2.78 -1.23 -9.00
C ASP A 41 2.23 -1.36 -10.42
N ALA A 42 1.21 -2.18 -10.62
CA ALA A 42 0.64 -2.45 -11.93
C ALA A 42 -0.47 -1.47 -12.33
N ALA A 43 -1.00 -0.68 -11.39
CA ALA A 43 -2.13 0.19 -11.68
C ALA A 43 -1.76 1.30 -12.65
N ALA A 44 -2.51 1.44 -13.74
CA ALA A 44 -2.34 2.51 -14.70
C ALA A 44 -3.04 3.79 -14.25
N ALA A 45 -4.10 3.63 -13.45
CA ALA A 45 -4.87 4.75 -12.91
C ALA A 45 -5.30 4.40 -11.49
N LEU A 46 -5.56 5.44 -10.69
CA LEU A 46 -5.98 5.25 -9.31
C LEU A 46 -7.26 4.39 -9.22
N GLU A 47 -8.17 4.55 -10.16
CA GLU A 47 -9.43 3.79 -10.20
C GLU A 47 -9.23 2.30 -10.33
N ASP A 48 -8.10 1.86 -10.88
CA ASP A 48 -7.81 0.42 -11.01
C ASP A 48 -7.75 -0.26 -9.64
N LEU A 49 -7.45 0.51 -8.61
CA LEU A 49 -7.32 -0.01 -7.25
C LEU A 49 -8.67 -0.15 -6.53
N ARG A 50 -9.77 0.27 -7.17
CA ARG A 50 -11.11 0.08 -6.61
C ARG A 50 -11.57 -1.37 -6.70
N PHE A 51 -10.91 -2.17 -7.51
CA PHE A 51 -11.32 -3.55 -7.75
C PHE A 51 -10.19 -4.50 -7.38
N PRO A 52 -10.51 -5.60 -6.71
CA PRO A 52 -11.84 -5.97 -6.19
C PRO A 52 -12.29 -5.02 -5.07
N PRO A 53 -13.61 -4.96 -4.80
CA PRO A 53 -14.13 -4.03 -3.76
C PRO A 53 -13.52 -4.22 -2.38
N GLY A 54 -13.03 -5.42 -2.08
CA GLY A 54 -12.37 -5.70 -0.81
C GLY A 54 -11.10 -4.88 -0.56
N ASN A 55 -10.53 -4.26 -1.60
CA ASN A 55 -9.38 -3.38 -1.45
C ASN A 55 -9.71 -2.12 -0.65
N ARG A 56 -10.96 -1.71 -0.66
CA ARG A 56 -11.45 -0.52 0.03
C ARG A 56 -10.55 0.69 -0.19
N LEU A 57 -10.41 1.08 -1.45
CA LEU A 57 -9.69 2.29 -1.80
C LEU A 57 -10.38 3.49 -1.16
N GLU A 58 -9.65 4.23 -0.33
CA GLU A 58 -10.20 5.38 0.37
C GLU A 58 -9.28 6.58 0.23
N ARG A 59 -9.88 7.75 0.14
CA ARG A 59 -9.16 9.02 0.17
C ARG A 59 -9.02 9.46 1.62
N LEU A 60 -7.80 9.76 2.03
CA LEU A 60 -7.53 10.13 3.41
C LEU A 60 -7.70 11.64 3.63
N ARG A 61 -7.95 12.00 4.87
CA ARG A 61 -8.20 13.38 5.27
C ARG A 61 -7.30 13.76 6.45
N GLY A 62 -7.38 15.02 6.89
CA GLY A 62 -6.61 15.51 8.01
C GLY A 62 -5.13 15.55 7.70
N ASP A 63 -4.32 15.01 8.60
CA ASP A 63 -2.87 15.01 8.46
C ASP A 63 -2.38 14.23 7.25
N ARG A 64 -3.22 13.34 6.71
CA ARG A 64 -2.87 12.54 5.53
C ARG A 64 -3.60 13.01 4.28
N SER A 65 -4.08 14.24 4.27
CA SER A 65 -4.74 14.82 3.10
C SER A 65 -3.82 14.72 1.88
N GLY A 66 -4.38 14.29 0.76
CA GLY A 66 -3.61 14.05 -0.46
C GLY A 66 -3.15 12.61 -0.61
N GLN A 67 -3.38 11.78 0.40
CA GLN A 67 -3.05 10.36 0.33
C GLN A 67 -4.30 9.51 0.13
N HIS A 68 -4.08 8.27 -0.30
CA HIS A 68 -5.12 7.26 -0.41
C HIS A 68 -4.66 6.02 0.36
N SER A 69 -5.60 5.13 0.67
CA SER A 69 -5.25 3.87 1.29
C SER A 69 -5.99 2.71 0.66
N VAL A 70 -5.37 1.54 0.70
CA VAL A 70 -6.00 0.27 0.37
C VAL A 70 -5.88 -0.64 1.57
N ARG A 71 -6.88 -1.50 1.76
CA ARG A 71 -6.99 -2.34 2.94
C ARG A 71 -6.26 -3.65 2.75
N ILE A 72 -5.43 -4.02 3.72
CA ILE A 72 -4.87 -5.37 3.81
C ILE A 72 -5.84 -6.25 4.61
N ASN A 73 -6.22 -5.78 5.80
CA ASN A 73 -7.25 -6.42 6.63
C ASN A 73 -7.86 -5.36 7.55
N ASP A 74 -8.58 -5.77 8.59
CA ASP A 74 -9.23 -4.83 9.51
C ASP A 74 -8.25 -3.92 10.24
N ARG A 75 -7.01 -4.36 10.38
CA ARG A 75 -6.00 -3.65 11.16
C ARG A 75 -4.96 -2.94 10.30
N TRP A 76 -4.57 -3.55 9.17
CA TRP A 76 -3.45 -3.08 8.37
C TRP A 76 -3.90 -2.46 7.06
N ARG A 77 -3.29 -1.33 6.69
CA ARG A 77 -3.58 -0.63 5.44
C ARG A 77 -2.28 -0.19 4.78
N ILE A 78 -2.34 0.01 3.47
CA ILE A 78 -1.23 0.61 2.72
C ILE A 78 -1.68 2.01 2.33
N CYS A 79 -0.93 3.01 2.78
CA CYS A 79 -1.19 4.42 2.45
C CYS A 79 -0.18 4.88 1.39
N PHE A 80 -0.62 5.74 0.49
CA PHE A 80 0.26 6.20 -0.59
C PHE A 80 -0.25 7.50 -1.18
N VAL A 81 0.64 8.20 -1.89
CA VAL A 81 0.30 9.36 -2.71
C VAL A 81 0.26 8.91 -4.16
N TRP A 82 -0.83 9.22 -4.87
CA TRP A 82 -0.91 8.89 -6.29
C TRP A 82 -0.32 10.04 -7.10
N THR A 83 0.71 9.75 -7.91
CA THR A 83 1.36 10.75 -8.76
C THR A 83 1.23 10.35 -10.23
N ALA A 84 1.57 11.27 -11.12
CA ALA A 84 1.56 10.99 -12.56
C ALA A 84 2.53 9.85 -12.93
N GLN A 85 3.53 9.62 -12.11
CA GLN A 85 4.52 8.56 -12.35
C GLN A 85 4.22 7.27 -11.57
N GLY A 86 3.14 7.24 -10.80
CA GLY A 86 2.74 6.07 -10.03
C GLY A 86 2.64 6.35 -8.54
N PRO A 87 2.41 5.32 -7.73
CA PRO A 87 2.30 5.52 -6.28
C PRO A 87 3.62 5.90 -5.64
N ALA A 88 3.56 6.85 -4.72
CA ALA A 88 4.73 7.36 -4.01
C ALA A 88 4.44 7.36 -2.50
N ASP A 89 5.50 7.46 -1.70
CA ASP A 89 5.40 7.47 -0.24
C ASP A 89 4.56 6.32 0.29
N VAL A 90 4.75 5.13 -0.30
CA VAL A 90 4.01 3.94 0.09
C VAL A 90 4.39 3.57 1.52
N GLU A 91 3.38 3.46 2.37
CA GLU A 91 3.57 3.20 3.79
C GLU A 91 2.60 2.12 4.25
N ILE A 92 3.08 1.19 5.07
CA ILE A 92 2.23 0.16 5.67
C ILE A 92 1.93 0.61 7.10
N VAL A 93 0.65 0.82 7.39
CA VAL A 93 0.24 1.35 8.68
C VAL A 93 -0.67 0.38 9.42
N ASP A 94 -0.57 0.44 10.74
CA ASP A 94 -1.40 -0.32 11.66
C ASP A 94 -2.53 0.60 12.11
N CYS A 95 -3.74 0.32 11.64
CA CYS A 95 -4.92 1.14 11.92
C CYS A 95 -5.89 0.35 12.78
N HIS A 96 -5.94 0.63 14.04
CA HIS A 96 -6.91 -0.01 14.93
C HIS A 96 -7.43 0.94 16.00
#